data_f6fad4ace09aa85207b144d57793788f
#
_entry.id   f6fad4ace09aa85207b144d57793788f
#
_cell.length_a   1.000
_cell.length_b   1.000
_cell.length_c   1.000
_cell.angle_alpha   90.00
_cell.angle_beta   90.00
_cell.angle_gamma   90.00
#
_symmetry.space_group_name_H-M   'P 1'
#
loop_
_entity.id
_entity.type
_entity.pdbx_description
1 polymer ?
#
loop_
_entity_poly.entity_id
_entity_poly.type
_entity_poly.pdbx_seq_one_letter_code
_entity_poly.pdbx_strand_id
1 'polypeptide(L)'
;MSNINLLVFLRFLFIIISQILIFNNILIFGVSPNIYLIFLIIFPLNYNKSFMYLYMFIAGLILDLFSNTYGIITFSLLISSFLKIYFIKFSFGHFDASKVRKTADYIRETSLYQKITFLILMFFTHQLILYSVEAFSFEKFDWVVKKTVLSTIISIILSYIFILIFFNKNAR
;
A
#
# COMPACT_ATOMS: atom_id res chain seq x y z
N MET A 1 15.53 -16.90 11.24
CA MET A 1 15.55 -15.67 10.41
C MET A 1 15.28 -15.96 8.92
N SER A 2 15.71 -17.08 8.36
CA SER A 2 15.51 -17.44 6.94
C SER A 2 14.04 -17.50 6.49
N ASN A 3 13.14 -18.03 7.32
CA ASN A 3 11.73 -18.19 6.95
C ASN A 3 10.94 -16.87 6.81
N ILE A 4 11.32 -15.82 7.55
CA ILE A 4 10.64 -14.51 7.46
C ILE A 4 11.01 -13.80 6.16
N ASN A 5 12.28 -13.86 5.76
CA ASN A 5 12.75 -13.24 4.53
C ASN A 5 12.11 -13.88 3.30
N LEU A 6 12.02 -15.20 3.29
CA LEU A 6 11.37 -15.95 2.21
C LEU A 6 9.88 -15.60 2.11
N LEU A 7 9.18 -15.50 3.25
CA LEU A 7 7.76 -15.16 3.29
C LEU A 7 7.49 -13.74 2.80
N VAL A 8 8.33 -12.77 3.20
CA VAL A 8 8.23 -11.38 2.71
C VAL A 8 8.45 -11.33 1.20
N PHE A 9 9.46 -12.05 0.69
CA PHE A 9 9.76 -12.11 -0.73
C PHE A 9 8.62 -12.77 -1.55
N LEU A 10 8.06 -13.88 -1.07
CA LEU A 10 6.93 -14.54 -1.74
C LEU A 10 5.67 -13.66 -1.77
N ARG A 11 5.38 -12.95 -0.67
CA ARG A 11 4.28 -11.97 -0.64
C ARG A 11 4.50 -10.82 -1.60
N PHE A 12 5.73 -10.33 -1.68
CA PHE A 12 6.13 -9.29 -2.63
C PHE A 12 5.82 -9.73 -4.06
N LEU A 13 6.36 -10.87 -4.48
CA LEU A 13 6.14 -11.41 -5.82
C LEU A 13 4.66 -11.60 -6.12
N PHE A 14 3.93 -12.24 -5.21
CA PHE A 14 2.51 -12.53 -5.41
C PHE A 14 1.68 -11.26 -5.61
N ILE A 15 1.89 -10.23 -4.78
CA ILE A 15 1.13 -8.99 -4.85
C ILE A 15 1.49 -8.21 -6.13
N ILE A 16 2.78 -8.11 -6.48
CA ILE A 16 3.21 -7.40 -7.70
C ILE A 16 2.71 -8.10 -8.96
N ILE A 17 2.83 -9.42 -9.04
CA ILE A 17 2.32 -10.19 -10.17
C ILE A 17 0.79 -10.04 -10.29
N SER A 18 0.07 -10.12 -9.17
CA SER A 18 -1.39 -9.91 -9.16
C SER A 18 -1.77 -8.50 -9.65
N GLN A 19 -1.01 -7.48 -9.24
CA GLN A 19 -1.23 -6.11 -9.72
C GLN A 19 -1.07 -6.02 -11.23
N ILE A 20 0.03 -6.54 -11.76
CA ILE A 20 0.35 -6.43 -13.19
C ILE A 20 -0.64 -7.21 -14.06
N LEU A 21 -0.92 -8.46 -13.69
CA LEU A 21 -1.74 -9.35 -14.52
C LEU A 21 -3.23 -9.08 -14.42
N ILE A 22 -3.71 -8.67 -13.25
CA ILE A 22 -5.14 -8.54 -12.97
C ILE A 22 -5.54 -7.07 -12.85
N PHE A 23 -4.99 -6.36 -11.86
CA PHE A 23 -5.51 -5.05 -11.44
C PHE A 23 -5.14 -3.89 -12.36
N ASN A 24 -4.02 -3.97 -13.07
CA ASN A 24 -3.67 -2.98 -14.09
C ASN A 24 -4.59 -3.05 -15.32
N ASN A 25 -5.21 -4.22 -15.56
CA ASN A 25 -6.11 -4.42 -16.68
C ASN A 25 -7.60 -4.17 -16.34
N ILE A 26 -7.91 -3.86 -15.07
CA ILE A 26 -9.26 -3.58 -14.61
C ILE A 26 -9.41 -2.06 -14.41
N LEU A 27 -10.31 -1.46 -15.18
CA LEU A 27 -10.71 -0.06 -15.02
C LEU A 27 -12.10 0.00 -14.41
N ILE A 28 -12.22 0.54 -13.20
CA ILE A 28 -13.49 0.76 -12.51
C ILE A 28 -13.72 2.28 -12.44
N PHE A 29 -14.76 2.76 -13.14
CA PHE A 29 -15.02 4.20 -13.27
C PHE A 29 -13.81 5.02 -13.76
N GLY A 30 -12.97 4.40 -14.62
CA GLY A 30 -11.80 5.06 -15.20
C GLY A 30 -10.59 5.18 -14.27
N VAL A 31 -10.54 4.40 -13.18
CA VAL A 31 -9.35 4.26 -12.33
C VAL A 31 -8.98 2.80 -12.15
N SER A 32 -7.68 2.51 -12.09
CA SER A 32 -7.17 1.17 -11.79
C SER A 32 -7.01 1.03 -10.26
N PRO A 33 -7.38 -0.11 -9.67
CA PRO A 33 -7.16 -0.38 -8.26
C PRO A 33 -5.68 -0.59 -7.95
N ASN A 34 -5.15 0.11 -6.94
CA ASN A 34 -3.75 0.02 -6.55
C ASN A 34 -3.58 -0.93 -5.35
N ILE A 35 -3.65 -2.24 -5.62
CA ILE A 35 -3.57 -3.28 -4.59
C ILE A 35 -2.15 -3.49 -4.05
N TYR A 36 -1.12 -3.14 -4.83
CA TYR A 36 0.27 -3.26 -4.42
C TYR A 36 0.59 -2.52 -3.11
N LEU A 37 -0.20 -1.51 -2.73
CA LEU A 37 -0.04 -0.79 -1.47
C LEU A 37 -0.26 -1.69 -0.24
N ILE A 38 -1.00 -2.80 -0.40
CA ILE A 38 -1.14 -3.82 0.66
C ILE A 38 0.22 -4.32 1.11
N PHE A 39 1.16 -4.53 0.18
CA PHE A 39 2.49 -5.01 0.54
C PHE A 39 3.19 -4.04 1.50
N LEU A 40 3.10 -2.73 1.25
CA LEU A 40 3.60 -1.73 2.17
C LEU A 40 2.91 -1.82 3.54
N ILE A 41 1.58 -1.97 3.55
CA ILE A 41 0.78 -2.06 4.79
C ILE A 41 1.17 -3.26 5.63
N ILE A 42 1.28 -4.46 5.03
CA ILE A 42 1.60 -5.70 5.74
C ILE A 42 3.09 -5.91 5.98
N PHE A 43 3.95 -5.03 5.46
CA PHE A 43 5.40 -5.15 5.65
C PHE A 43 5.78 -5.10 7.13
N PRO A 44 6.59 -6.05 7.65
CA PRO A 44 6.93 -6.17 9.06
C PRO A 44 7.60 -4.92 9.63
N LEU A 45 7.15 -4.46 10.79
CA LEU A 45 7.69 -3.25 11.44
C LEU A 45 9.07 -3.48 12.07
N ASN A 46 9.35 -4.72 12.49
CA ASN A 46 10.65 -5.11 13.08
C ASN A 46 11.73 -5.34 12.01
N TYR A 47 11.37 -5.18 10.75
CA TYR A 47 12.32 -5.29 9.66
C TYR A 47 13.13 -4.00 9.52
N ASN A 48 14.38 -4.11 9.06
CA ASN A 48 15.19 -2.92 8.80
C ASN A 48 14.48 -2.02 7.78
N LYS A 49 14.33 -0.73 8.13
CA LYS A 49 13.66 0.27 7.30
C LYS A 49 14.27 0.38 5.90
N SER A 50 15.61 0.24 5.82
CA SER A 50 16.31 0.28 4.53
C SER A 50 15.85 -0.80 3.57
N PHE A 51 15.57 -2.02 4.06
CA PHE A 51 15.00 -3.08 3.23
C PHE A 51 13.57 -2.77 2.81
N MET A 52 12.75 -2.14 3.67
CA MET A 52 11.40 -1.71 3.29
C MET A 52 11.47 -0.72 2.13
N TYR A 53 12.31 0.30 2.22
CA TYR A 53 12.48 1.26 1.12
C TYR A 53 13.01 0.61 -0.15
N LEU A 54 13.95 -0.33 -0.03
CA LEU A 54 14.47 -1.07 -1.19
C LEU A 54 13.36 -1.88 -1.88
N TYR A 55 12.55 -2.62 -1.12
CA TYR A 55 11.42 -3.37 -1.68
C TYR A 55 10.40 -2.45 -2.35
N MET A 56 10.08 -1.29 -1.75
CA MET A 56 9.15 -0.32 -2.33
C MET A 56 9.71 0.34 -3.59
N PHE A 57 11.00 0.62 -3.60
CA PHE A 57 11.69 1.13 -4.79
C PHE A 57 11.64 0.13 -5.94
N ILE A 58 11.99 -1.14 -5.69
CA ILE A 58 11.96 -2.20 -6.71
C ILE A 58 10.50 -2.44 -7.17
N ALA A 59 9.54 -2.48 -6.24
CA ALA A 59 8.13 -2.61 -6.57
C ALA A 59 7.65 -1.50 -7.51
N GLY A 60 7.98 -0.26 -7.15
CA GLY A 60 7.63 0.92 -7.95
C GLY A 60 8.22 0.85 -9.35
N LEU A 61 9.52 0.58 -9.48
CA LEU A 61 10.17 0.46 -10.79
C LEU A 61 9.52 -0.62 -11.68
N ILE A 62 9.23 -1.78 -11.11
CA ILE A 62 8.55 -2.85 -11.86
C ILE A 62 7.17 -2.36 -12.31
N LEU A 63 6.38 -1.77 -11.42
CA LEU A 63 5.04 -1.29 -11.74
C LEU A 63 5.08 -0.13 -12.75
N ASP A 64 6.02 0.80 -12.63
CA ASP A 64 6.20 1.89 -13.59
C ASP A 64 6.50 1.37 -15.01
N LEU A 65 7.32 0.33 -15.13
CA LEU A 65 7.63 -0.30 -16.42
C LEU A 65 6.38 -0.91 -17.07
N PHE A 66 5.54 -1.61 -16.28
CA PHE A 66 4.33 -2.26 -16.79
C PHE A 66 3.14 -1.30 -16.98
N SER A 67 3.12 -0.17 -16.27
CA SER A 67 2.06 0.84 -16.37
C SER A 67 2.42 2.04 -17.25
N ASN A 68 3.66 2.11 -17.74
CA ASN A 68 4.21 3.25 -18.50
C ASN A 68 4.10 4.59 -17.77
N THR A 69 4.38 4.61 -16.45
CA THR A 69 4.19 5.79 -15.59
C THR A 69 5.48 6.54 -15.26
N TYR A 70 6.60 6.18 -15.88
CA TYR A 70 7.88 6.92 -15.85
C TYR A 70 8.38 7.32 -14.44
N GLY A 71 8.18 6.45 -13.43
CA GLY A 71 8.67 6.69 -12.07
C GLY A 71 7.64 7.32 -11.12
N ILE A 72 6.43 7.61 -11.55
CA ILE A 72 5.37 8.22 -10.72
C ILE A 72 4.95 7.28 -9.60
N ILE A 73 4.79 5.97 -9.89
CA ILE A 73 4.43 4.96 -8.87
C ILE A 73 5.58 4.79 -7.89
N THR A 74 6.83 4.71 -8.37
CA THR A 74 8.02 4.61 -7.52
C THR A 74 8.10 5.78 -6.54
N PHE A 75 7.94 7.00 -7.03
CA PHE A 75 7.96 8.20 -6.21
C PHE A 75 6.86 8.18 -5.14
N SER A 76 5.63 7.87 -5.54
CA SER A 76 4.48 7.80 -4.63
C SER A 76 4.63 6.73 -3.56
N LEU A 77 5.18 5.54 -3.92
CA LEU A 77 5.47 4.46 -2.97
C LEU A 77 6.55 4.83 -1.96
N LEU A 78 7.62 5.49 -2.40
CA LEU A 78 8.70 5.91 -1.50
C LEU A 78 8.21 6.93 -0.47
N ILE A 79 7.46 7.94 -0.89
CA ILE A 79 6.88 8.92 0.04
C ILE A 79 5.89 8.25 1.00
N SER A 80 5.01 7.39 0.50
CA SER A 80 4.05 6.64 1.33
C SER A 80 4.76 5.74 2.34
N SER A 81 5.90 5.15 1.97
CA SER A 81 6.74 4.34 2.86
C SER A 81 7.34 5.17 3.98
N PHE A 82 7.78 6.38 3.67
CA PHE A 82 8.29 7.33 4.66
C PHE A 82 7.20 7.75 5.65
N LEU A 83 6.00 8.06 5.15
CA LEU A 83 4.88 8.50 5.96
C LEU A 83 4.22 7.38 6.78
N LYS A 84 4.42 6.10 6.43
CA LYS A 84 3.83 4.95 7.11
C LYS A 84 3.98 5.00 8.64
N ILE A 85 5.17 5.32 9.14
CA ILE A 85 5.45 5.36 10.58
C ILE A 85 4.64 6.46 11.28
N TYR A 86 4.50 7.62 10.64
CA TYR A 86 3.70 8.73 11.16
C TYR A 86 2.21 8.36 11.20
N PHE A 87 1.70 7.70 10.18
CA PHE A 87 0.31 7.23 10.12
C PHE A 87 0.02 6.13 11.14
N ILE A 88 0.97 5.24 11.42
CA ILE A 88 0.87 4.25 12.49
C ILE A 88 0.75 4.96 13.85
N LYS A 89 1.63 5.92 14.14
CA LYS A 89 1.59 6.67 15.40
C LYS A 89 0.28 7.45 15.55
N PHE A 90 -0.19 8.07 14.48
CA PHE A 90 -1.44 8.84 14.49
C PHE A 90 -2.67 7.95 14.71
N SER A 91 -2.76 6.83 14.00
CA SER A 91 -3.95 5.96 14.02
C SER A 91 -4.03 5.09 15.28
N PHE A 92 -2.88 4.67 15.80
CA PHE A 92 -2.81 3.69 16.87
C PHE A 92 -2.26 4.26 18.19
N GLY A 93 -1.82 5.52 18.23
CA GLY A 93 -1.28 6.16 19.43
C GLY A 93 0.15 5.74 19.78
N HIS A 94 0.46 5.68 21.07
CA HIS A 94 1.81 5.31 21.52
C HIS A 94 2.12 3.86 21.18
N PHE A 95 3.02 3.71 20.24
CA PHE A 95 3.42 2.44 19.63
C PHE A 95 4.86 2.11 20.04
N ASP A 96 5.02 1.04 20.78
CA ASP A 96 6.32 0.43 21.06
C ASP A 96 6.68 -0.57 19.95
N ALA A 97 7.41 -0.09 18.95
CA ALA A 97 7.87 -0.93 17.82
C ALA A 97 8.69 -2.15 18.28
N SER A 98 9.26 -2.09 19.50
CA SER A 98 10.04 -3.18 20.09
C SER A 98 9.20 -4.37 20.56
N LYS A 99 7.92 -4.15 20.88
CA LYS A 99 7.01 -5.16 21.43
C LYS A 99 6.23 -5.93 20.34
N VAL A 100 6.17 -5.41 19.12
CA VAL A 100 5.34 -5.98 18.06
C VAL A 100 6.18 -6.79 17.09
N ARG A 101 6.09 -8.11 17.19
CA ARG A 101 6.84 -9.04 16.34
C ARG A 101 6.37 -9.04 14.87
N LYS A 102 5.09 -8.75 14.60
CA LYS A 102 4.54 -8.73 13.22
C LYS A 102 3.53 -7.60 13.06
N THR A 103 3.57 -6.89 11.95
CA THR A 103 2.58 -5.84 11.60
C THR A 103 1.15 -6.39 11.61
N ALA A 104 0.98 -7.64 11.17
CA ALA A 104 -0.31 -8.30 11.13
C ALA A 104 -0.92 -8.51 12.53
N ASP A 105 -0.09 -8.85 13.54
CA ASP A 105 -0.57 -9.06 14.91
C ASP A 105 -1.04 -7.74 15.51
N TYR A 106 -0.34 -6.66 15.23
CA TYR A 106 -0.72 -5.33 15.70
C TYR A 106 -2.04 -4.82 15.10
N ILE A 107 -2.20 -4.95 13.78
CA ILE A 107 -3.46 -4.61 13.11
C ILE A 107 -4.61 -5.50 13.64
N ARG A 108 -4.34 -6.73 14.06
CA ARG A 108 -5.35 -7.66 14.55
C ARG A 108 -5.91 -7.27 15.93
N GLU A 109 -5.08 -6.75 16.83
CA GLU A 109 -5.43 -6.41 18.20
C GLU A 109 -6.07 -5.02 18.36
N THR A 110 -6.04 -4.18 17.33
CA THR A 110 -6.55 -2.80 17.39
C THR A 110 -8.04 -2.71 17.03
N SER A 111 -8.69 -1.59 17.40
CA SER A 111 -10.09 -1.34 17.07
C SER A 111 -10.32 -1.20 15.57
N LEU A 112 -11.53 -1.49 15.09
CA LEU A 112 -11.90 -1.34 13.68
C LEU A 112 -11.72 0.10 13.19
N TYR A 113 -12.05 1.07 14.04
CA TYR A 113 -11.87 2.49 13.72
C TYR A 113 -10.41 2.84 13.41
N GLN A 114 -9.48 2.40 14.26
CA GLN A 114 -8.06 2.63 14.06
C GLN A 114 -7.52 1.99 12.77
N LYS A 115 -7.98 0.78 12.46
CA LYS A 115 -7.62 0.09 11.20
C LYS A 115 -8.08 0.86 9.98
N ILE A 116 -9.35 1.29 9.98
CA ILE A 116 -9.94 2.04 8.86
C ILE A 116 -9.22 3.38 8.69
N THR A 117 -8.96 4.11 9.78
CA THR A 117 -8.23 5.38 9.73
C THR A 117 -6.84 5.20 9.12
N PHE A 118 -6.10 4.18 9.54
CA PHE A 118 -4.78 3.88 8.99
C PHE A 118 -4.83 3.55 7.48
N LEU A 119 -5.79 2.71 7.07
CA LEU A 119 -5.96 2.35 5.66
C LEU A 119 -6.32 3.57 4.81
N ILE A 120 -7.28 4.40 5.27
CA ILE A 120 -7.66 5.62 4.55
C ILE A 120 -6.45 6.54 4.41
N LEU A 121 -5.71 6.81 5.47
CA LEU A 121 -4.53 7.66 5.41
C LEU A 121 -3.49 7.14 4.41
N MET A 122 -3.20 5.84 4.44
CA MET A 122 -2.22 5.22 3.54
C MET A 122 -2.64 5.29 2.08
N PHE A 123 -3.87 4.85 1.77
CA PHE A 123 -4.36 4.84 0.39
C PHE A 123 -4.59 6.25 -0.13
N PHE A 124 -5.25 7.12 0.64
CA PHE A 124 -5.54 8.49 0.23
C PHE A 124 -4.26 9.28 -0.07
N THR A 125 -3.28 9.23 0.83
CA THR A 125 -2.02 9.96 0.63
C THR A 125 -1.26 9.44 -0.58
N HIS A 126 -1.19 8.11 -0.74
CA HIS A 126 -0.54 7.51 -1.91
C HIS A 126 -1.21 7.94 -3.22
N GLN A 127 -2.53 7.85 -3.30
CA GLN A 127 -3.29 8.24 -4.50
C GLN A 127 -3.19 9.75 -4.77
N LEU A 128 -3.22 10.56 -3.71
CA LEU A 128 -3.07 12.01 -3.86
C LEU A 128 -1.71 12.36 -4.49
N ILE A 129 -0.63 11.77 -3.98
CA ILE A 129 0.71 11.99 -4.53
C ILE A 129 0.77 11.51 -5.98
N LEU A 130 0.28 10.30 -6.25
CA LEU A 130 0.29 9.71 -7.57
C LEU A 130 -0.40 10.60 -8.60
N TYR A 131 -1.66 10.97 -8.37
CA TYR A 131 -2.42 11.79 -9.31
C TYR A 131 -1.95 13.25 -9.36
N SER A 132 -1.39 13.79 -8.27
CA SER A 132 -0.80 15.13 -8.30
C SER A 132 0.44 15.19 -9.18
N VAL A 133 1.30 14.18 -9.12
CA VAL A 133 2.49 14.08 -9.98
C VAL A 133 2.08 13.78 -11.42
N GLU A 134 1.10 12.91 -11.66
CA GLU A 134 0.58 12.59 -12.99
C GLU A 134 -0.02 13.81 -13.67
N ALA A 135 -0.81 14.61 -12.95
CA ALA A 135 -1.43 15.83 -13.49
C ALA A 135 -0.41 16.93 -13.79
N PHE A 136 0.61 17.07 -12.94
CA PHE A 136 1.65 18.11 -12.96
C PHE A 136 1.13 19.53 -13.31
N SER A 137 -0.10 19.85 -12.91
CA SER A 137 -0.77 21.12 -13.19
C SER A 137 -1.82 21.41 -12.11
N PHE A 138 -1.81 22.67 -11.64
CA PHE A 138 -2.83 23.17 -10.71
C PHE A 138 -4.22 23.32 -11.34
N GLU A 139 -4.28 23.50 -12.65
CA GLU A 139 -5.56 23.62 -13.39
C GLU A 139 -6.37 22.33 -13.34
N LYS A 140 -5.70 21.17 -13.14
CA LYS A 140 -6.35 19.86 -13.04
C LYS A 140 -6.69 19.46 -11.60
N PHE A 141 -6.75 20.41 -10.66
CA PHE A 141 -6.97 20.10 -9.26
C PHE A 141 -8.27 19.29 -9.02
N ASP A 142 -9.38 19.69 -9.65
CA ASP A 142 -10.66 18.96 -9.55
C ASP A 142 -10.56 17.52 -10.04
N TRP A 143 -9.80 17.30 -11.12
CA TRP A 143 -9.55 15.97 -11.66
C TRP A 143 -8.72 15.14 -10.66
N VAL A 144 -7.67 15.72 -10.08
CA VAL A 144 -6.82 15.04 -9.06
C VAL A 144 -7.66 14.62 -7.86
N VAL A 145 -8.48 15.51 -7.32
CA VAL A 145 -9.33 15.21 -6.16
C VAL A 145 -10.32 14.08 -6.47
N LYS A 146 -11.04 14.17 -7.60
CA LYS A 146 -12.01 13.15 -8.02
C LYS A 146 -11.33 11.78 -8.19
N LYS A 147 -10.20 11.73 -8.89
CA LYS A 147 -9.43 10.49 -9.11
C LYS A 147 -8.89 9.92 -7.79
N THR A 148 -8.36 10.77 -6.92
CA THR A 148 -7.84 10.36 -5.60
C THR A 148 -8.93 9.71 -4.75
N VAL A 149 -10.08 10.36 -4.60
CA VAL A 149 -11.18 9.84 -3.77
C VAL A 149 -11.70 8.54 -4.34
N LEU A 150 -11.99 8.50 -5.64
CA LEU A 150 -12.54 7.33 -6.29
C LEU A 150 -11.58 6.14 -6.24
N SER A 151 -10.31 6.35 -6.59
CA SER A 151 -9.28 5.31 -6.54
C SER A 151 -9.03 4.81 -5.11
N THR A 152 -9.07 5.71 -4.11
CA THR A 152 -8.92 5.32 -2.70
C THR A 152 -10.02 4.37 -2.26
N ILE A 153 -11.29 4.69 -2.54
CA ILE A 153 -12.44 3.86 -2.17
C ILE A 153 -12.34 2.48 -2.84
N ILE A 154 -12.13 2.46 -4.15
CA ILE A 154 -12.04 1.22 -4.93
C ILE A 154 -10.87 0.36 -4.46
N SER A 155 -9.70 0.97 -4.26
CA SER A 155 -8.50 0.25 -3.84
C SER A 155 -8.64 -0.33 -2.42
N ILE A 156 -9.27 0.38 -1.48
CA ILE A 156 -9.51 -0.14 -0.13
C ILE A 156 -10.46 -1.34 -0.17
N ILE A 157 -11.59 -1.25 -0.90
CA ILE A 157 -12.57 -2.34 -1.01
C ILE A 157 -11.92 -3.59 -1.61
N LEU A 158 -11.24 -3.44 -2.75
CA LEU A 158 -10.60 -4.57 -3.41
C LEU A 158 -9.41 -5.12 -2.63
N SER A 159 -8.65 -4.26 -1.94
CA SER A 159 -7.60 -4.69 -1.04
C SER A 159 -8.13 -5.52 0.12
N TYR A 160 -9.26 -5.14 0.68
CA TYR A 160 -9.90 -5.89 1.76
C TYR A 160 -10.35 -7.27 1.27
N ILE A 161 -11.01 -7.34 0.10
CA ILE A 161 -11.42 -8.60 -0.53
C ILE A 161 -10.20 -9.48 -0.82
N PHE A 162 -9.14 -8.90 -1.37
CA PHE A 162 -7.90 -9.61 -1.66
C PHE A 162 -7.26 -10.21 -0.41
N ILE A 163 -7.22 -9.46 0.70
CA ILE A 163 -6.70 -9.96 1.98
C ILE A 163 -7.57 -11.11 2.51
N LEU A 164 -8.89 -11.00 2.42
CA LEU A 164 -9.80 -12.07 2.87
C LEU A 164 -9.60 -13.38 2.09
N ILE A 165 -9.41 -13.29 0.77
CA ILE A 165 -9.26 -14.48 -0.08
C ILE A 165 -7.90 -15.14 0.15
N PHE A 166 -6.82 -14.37 0.17
CA PHE A 166 -5.46 -14.91 0.09
C PHE A 166 -4.69 -14.98 1.41
N PHE A 167 -5.06 -14.16 2.40
CA PHE A 167 -4.32 -14.08 3.66
C PHE A 167 -5.08 -14.54 4.90
N ASN A 168 -6.39 -14.83 4.79
CA ASN A 168 -7.24 -15.24 5.93
C ASN A 168 -7.20 -16.75 6.23
N LYS A 169 -6.31 -17.50 5.61
CA LYS A 169 -6.24 -18.98 5.73
C LYS A 169 -5.68 -19.51 7.08
N ASN A 170 -5.41 -18.65 8.05
CA ASN A 170 -4.86 -19.02 9.37
C ASN A 170 -5.80 -18.70 10.53
N ALA A 171 -7.11 -18.80 10.34
CA ALA A 171 -8.11 -18.77 11.41
C ALA A 171 -8.61 -20.19 11.73
N ARG A 172 -7.69 -21.16 11.85
CA ARG A 172 -7.92 -22.47 12.49
C ARG A 172 -6.75 -22.86 13.35
#